data_237383b1c972a2c07e6089442ace5016
#
_entry.id   237383b1c972a2c07e6089442ace5016
#
_cell.length_a   1.000
_cell.length_b   1.000
_cell.length_c   1.000
_cell.angle_alpha   90.00
_cell.angle_beta   90.00
_cell.angle_gamma   90.00
#
_symmetry.space_group_name_H-M   'P 1'
#
loop_
_entity.id
_entity.type
_entity.pdbx_description
1 polymer ?
#
loop_
_entity_poly.entity_id
_entity_poly.type
_entity_poly.pdbx_seq_one_letter_code
_entity_poly.pdbx_strand_id
1 'polypeptide(L)'
;MRFTTAAEAAKLIRSHSSVYIQGSTSIPEVLVQAMTDRADELTDVKIYSGFAVGRADAPYCRPEYKDTFLVNSLFVANNIRRWLAAGYGQSIPAFLGEIPGLFRDGTLPVDVAILNLSRPNEEGYCSFGVSADLAISAVECAKTVIAQVNTAMPFSYGDAVIHLSRVAAAVEVDDPLVEVPSATPSEIESRIGGYIAELIPDGATLQIGVGGIPNAVLAALTGHKHLGLHTEAMTDGVLPLLESGVIDNSLKKVMPGTTVASLALGSRRLYDYMDYRKDLVMKDVAWTNDPFRIRENPRVMAINSAVEVDLTGQVCADSVGERIISGVGGQHDFMYGGALSEGGKTFIAIPSTTPKGESKIKALLTPGAGVVTTRHMVQHVVTEYGVAHLRGRNLAERARALISVAHPSVREELELSLIHIS
;
A
#
# COMPACT_ATOMS: atom_id res chain seq x y z
N MET A 1 -19.49 -5.51 24.63
CA MET A 1 -19.96 -5.34 23.25
C MET A 1 -21.46 -5.58 23.16
N ARG A 2 -22.17 -4.79 22.38
CA ARG A 2 -23.59 -4.95 22.08
C ARG A 2 -23.75 -5.24 20.59
N PHE A 3 -24.31 -6.37 20.22
CA PHE A 3 -24.78 -6.59 18.85
C PHE A 3 -26.05 -5.78 18.61
N THR A 4 -26.10 -5.07 17.50
CA THR A 4 -27.17 -4.13 17.18
C THR A 4 -27.33 -3.98 15.67
N THR A 5 -28.21 -3.11 15.20
CA THR A 5 -28.32 -2.75 13.78
C THR A 5 -27.27 -1.73 13.37
N ALA A 6 -26.96 -1.65 12.07
CA ALA A 6 -26.03 -0.65 11.56
C ALA A 6 -26.49 0.79 11.86
N ALA A 7 -27.80 1.05 11.74
CA ALA A 7 -28.38 2.36 12.06
C ALA A 7 -28.19 2.73 13.54
N GLU A 8 -28.34 1.78 14.48
CA GLU A 8 -28.09 2.05 15.89
C GLU A 8 -26.60 2.22 16.19
N ALA A 9 -25.72 1.43 15.58
CA ALA A 9 -24.28 1.58 15.73
C ALA A 9 -23.81 2.95 15.21
N ALA A 10 -24.31 3.39 14.06
CA ALA A 10 -23.97 4.66 13.45
C ALA A 10 -24.38 5.88 14.32
N LYS A 11 -25.34 5.75 15.24
CA LYS A 11 -25.71 6.82 16.20
C LYS A 11 -24.57 7.19 17.16
N LEU A 12 -23.54 6.34 17.30
CA LEU A 12 -22.34 6.66 18.07
C LEU A 12 -21.43 7.69 17.37
N ILE A 13 -21.63 7.92 16.07
CA ILE A 13 -20.96 8.98 15.31
C ILE A 13 -21.75 10.28 15.53
N ARG A 14 -21.05 11.32 15.93
CA ARG A 14 -21.64 12.63 16.24
C ARG A 14 -21.09 13.71 15.31
N SER A 15 -21.80 14.81 15.19
CA SER A 15 -21.28 16.03 14.54
C SER A 15 -19.95 16.45 15.17
N HIS A 16 -19.07 17.00 14.37
CA HIS A 16 -17.73 17.46 14.74
C HIS A 16 -16.76 16.35 15.20
N SER A 17 -17.08 15.08 14.99
CA SER A 17 -16.16 13.98 15.26
C SER A 17 -15.25 13.67 14.09
N SER A 18 -14.08 13.12 14.40
CA SER A 18 -13.16 12.56 13.44
C SER A 18 -13.32 11.04 13.39
N VAL A 19 -13.49 10.52 12.19
CA VAL A 19 -13.83 9.12 11.92
C VAL A 19 -12.76 8.48 11.06
N TYR A 20 -12.13 7.43 11.56
CA TYR A 20 -11.30 6.53 10.76
C TYR A 20 -12.16 5.41 10.16
N ILE A 21 -12.01 5.16 8.88
CA ILE A 21 -12.65 4.04 8.17
C ILE A 21 -11.56 3.07 7.72
N GLN A 22 -11.67 1.80 8.15
CA GLN A 22 -10.74 0.74 7.74
C GLN A 22 -10.70 0.61 6.22
N GLY A 23 -9.48 0.45 5.68
CA GLY A 23 -9.20 0.47 4.25
C GLY A 23 -8.98 -0.91 3.65
N SER A 24 -8.12 -0.97 2.62
CA SER A 24 -7.83 -2.15 1.80
C SER A 24 -9.13 -2.75 1.24
N THR A 25 -9.27 -4.06 1.21
CA THR A 25 -10.50 -4.79 0.86
C THR A 25 -11.41 -5.04 2.08
N SER A 26 -11.13 -4.37 3.19
CA SER A 26 -11.84 -4.49 4.49
C SER A 26 -12.82 -3.35 4.76
N ILE A 27 -13.21 -2.56 3.77
CA ILE A 27 -14.14 -1.44 4.00
C ILE A 27 -15.39 -1.96 4.70
N PRO A 28 -15.78 -1.37 5.85
CA PRO A 28 -17.00 -1.74 6.57
C PRO A 28 -18.24 -1.12 5.90
N GLU A 29 -18.57 -1.57 4.68
CA GLU A 29 -19.53 -0.91 3.78
C GLU A 29 -20.92 -0.72 4.39
N VAL A 30 -21.40 -1.67 5.21
CA VAL A 30 -22.71 -1.59 5.88
C VAL A 30 -22.74 -0.45 6.91
N LEU A 31 -21.68 -0.29 7.70
CA LEU A 31 -21.57 0.80 8.69
C LEU A 31 -21.29 2.14 8.02
N VAL A 32 -20.49 2.16 6.96
CA VAL A 32 -20.22 3.36 6.15
C VAL A 32 -21.51 3.88 5.51
N GLN A 33 -22.34 3.00 4.97
CA GLN A 33 -23.65 3.38 4.42
C GLN A 33 -24.56 3.93 5.53
N ALA A 34 -24.64 3.24 6.68
CA ALA A 34 -25.48 3.71 7.80
C ALA A 34 -25.02 5.06 8.38
N MET A 35 -23.72 5.36 8.35
CA MET A 35 -23.20 6.70 8.66
C MET A 35 -23.65 7.71 7.62
N THR A 36 -23.55 7.38 6.34
CA THR A 36 -23.92 8.28 5.23
C THR A 36 -25.42 8.59 5.21
N ASP A 37 -26.25 7.61 5.52
CA ASP A 37 -27.73 7.78 5.61
C ASP A 37 -28.16 8.79 6.66
N ARG A 38 -27.25 9.15 7.58
CA ARG A 38 -27.46 10.18 8.61
C ARG A 38 -26.89 11.55 8.23
N ALA A 39 -26.59 11.77 6.95
CA ALA A 39 -25.98 13.02 6.50
C ALA A 39 -26.78 14.28 6.91
N ASP A 40 -28.10 14.20 6.93
CA ASP A 40 -28.99 15.32 7.34
C ASP A 40 -28.96 15.59 8.86
N GLU A 41 -28.50 14.63 9.67
CA GLU A 41 -28.39 14.75 11.13
C GLU A 41 -26.98 15.18 11.58
N LEU A 42 -25.99 15.12 10.69
CA LEU A 42 -24.57 15.30 10.99
C LEU A 42 -24.04 16.60 10.37
N THR A 43 -23.01 17.15 11.00
CA THR A 43 -22.30 18.34 10.53
C THR A 43 -20.82 18.21 10.88
N ASP A 44 -19.94 18.62 9.95
CA ASP A 44 -18.47 18.71 10.16
C ASP A 44 -17.86 17.40 10.70
N VAL A 45 -18.17 16.29 10.05
CA VAL A 45 -17.54 14.99 10.36
C VAL A 45 -16.30 14.81 9.50
N LYS A 46 -15.13 14.78 10.12
CA LYS A 46 -13.86 14.55 9.43
C LYS A 46 -13.68 13.06 9.16
N ILE A 47 -13.47 12.70 7.92
CA ILE A 47 -13.22 11.31 7.51
C ILE A 47 -11.73 11.11 7.21
N TYR A 48 -11.10 10.14 7.86
CA TYR A 48 -9.77 9.65 7.52
C TYR A 48 -9.90 8.27 6.87
N SER A 49 -9.39 8.15 5.64
CA SER A 49 -9.33 6.89 4.90
C SER A 49 -7.94 6.68 4.29
N GLY A 50 -7.40 5.48 4.44
CA GLY A 50 -6.19 5.04 3.77
C GLY A 50 -6.47 4.49 2.38
N PHE A 51 -5.57 3.63 1.88
CA PHE A 51 -5.80 2.88 0.65
C PHE A 51 -7.06 2.02 0.81
N ALA A 52 -7.98 2.11 -0.14
CA ALA A 52 -9.26 1.43 -0.04
C ALA A 52 -9.72 0.90 -1.40
N VAL A 53 -10.16 -0.36 -1.42
CA VAL A 53 -10.76 -1.03 -2.57
C VAL A 53 -12.15 -1.49 -2.18
N GLY A 54 -13.17 -0.72 -2.58
CA GLY A 54 -14.58 -1.01 -2.33
C GLY A 54 -15.28 -1.51 -3.60
N ARG A 55 -16.51 -2.02 -3.43
CA ARG A 55 -17.39 -2.42 -4.54
C ARG A 55 -17.90 -1.23 -5.33
N ALA A 56 -17.93 -0.06 -4.71
CA ALA A 56 -18.40 1.19 -5.30
C ALA A 56 -17.56 2.38 -4.83
N ASP A 57 -17.86 3.56 -5.35
CA ASP A 57 -17.36 4.81 -4.80
C ASP A 57 -17.81 5.00 -3.35
N ALA A 58 -16.97 5.70 -2.57
CA ALA A 58 -17.27 6.04 -1.19
C ALA A 58 -18.55 6.90 -1.12
N PRO A 59 -19.62 6.42 -0.48
CA PRO A 59 -20.92 7.10 -0.50
C PRO A 59 -20.88 8.48 0.16
N TYR A 60 -20.03 8.66 1.17
CA TYR A 60 -19.85 9.91 1.90
C TYR A 60 -19.06 10.98 1.11
N CYS A 61 -18.33 10.60 0.06
CA CYS A 61 -17.49 11.49 -0.73
C CYS A 61 -18.23 11.94 -2.00
N ARG A 62 -19.32 12.68 -1.84
CA ARG A 62 -20.20 13.16 -2.92
C ARG A 62 -20.51 14.64 -2.78
N PRO A 63 -20.90 15.32 -3.87
CA PRO A 63 -21.23 16.75 -3.85
C PRO A 63 -22.29 17.15 -2.80
N GLU A 64 -23.33 16.33 -2.66
CA GLU A 64 -24.44 16.57 -1.75
C GLU A 64 -24.04 16.54 -0.26
N TYR A 65 -22.91 15.91 0.08
CA TYR A 65 -22.44 15.74 1.46
C TYR A 65 -21.18 16.53 1.80
N LYS A 66 -20.76 17.46 0.92
CA LYS A 66 -19.50 18.20 1.05
C LYS A 66 -19.37 19.02 2.35
N ASP A 67 -20.49 19.47 2.90
CA ASP A 67 -20.52 20.27 4.12
C ASP A 67 -20.78 19.39 5.37
N THR A 68 -21.13 18.13 5.18
CA THR A 68 -21.34 17.14 6.24
C THR A 68 -20.09 16.32 6.50
N PHE A 69 -19.49 15.75 5.44
CA PHE A 69 -18.32 14.89 5.55
C PHE A 69 -17.07 15.53 4.93
N LEU A 70 -16.15 15.94 5.79
CA LEU A 70 -14.87 16.53 5.38
C LEU A 70 -13.85 15.43 5.12
N VAL A 71 -13.76 14.98 3.87
CA VAL A 71 -12.92 13.85 3.49
C VAL A 71 -11.45 14.26 3.43
N ASN A 72 -10.63 13.63 4.26
CA ASN A 72 -9.18 13.75 4.32
C ASN A 72 -8.54 12.41 3.99
N SER A 73 -8.14 12.24 2.76
CA SER A 73 -7.54 11.00 2.28
C SER A 73 -6.06 10.91 2.63
N LEU A 74 -5.68 9.84 3.31
CA LEU A 74 -4.29 9.50 3.61
C LEU A 74 -3.64 8.72 2.44
N PHE A 75 -4.48 8.21 1.52
CA PHE A 75 -4.07 7.59 0.27
C PHE A 75 -5.23 7.66 -0.74
N VAL A 76 -5.04 8.37 -1.85
CA VAL A 76 -6.08 8.58 -2.86
C VAL A 76 -6.31 7.30 -3.66
N ALA A 77 -7.32 6.55 -3.29
CA ALA A 77 -7.73 5.31 -3.95
C ALA A 77 -8.82 5.53 -5.02
N ASN A 78 -9.09 4.50 -5.82
CA ASN A 78 -10.03 4.60 -6.96
C ASN A 78 -11.44 5.04 -6.54
N ASN A 79 -11.90 4.60 -5.38
CA ASN A 79 -13.25 4.87 -4.86
C ASN A 79 -13.53 6.34 -4.49
N ILE A 80 -12.48 7.16 -4.34
CA ILE A 80 -12.59 8.59 -3.99
C ILE A 80 -11.92 9.53 -5.01
N ARG A 81 -11.03 9.00 -5.86
CA ARG A 81 -10.15 9.80 -6.75
C ARG A 81 -10.89 10.84 -7.58
N ARG A 82 -12.01 10.47 -8.19
CA ARG A 82 -12.79 11.40 -9.03
C ARG A 82 -13.40 12.53 -8.21
N TRP A 83 -13.78 12.24 -6.97
CA TRP A 83 -14.41 13.21 -6.07
C TRP A 83 -13.41 14.20 -5.52
N LEU A 84 -12.20 13.74 -5.14
CA LEU A 84 -11.12 14.62 -4.74
C LEU A 84 -10.69 15.53 -5.90
N ALA A 85 -10.57 15.00 -7.12
CA ALA A 85 -10.27 15.78 -8.31
C ALA A 85 -11.34 16.85 -8.62
N ALA A 86 -12.58 16.63 -8.17
CA ALA A 86 -13.69 17.59 -8.28
C ALA A 86 -13.79 18.56 -7.07
N GLY A 87 -12.88 18.45 -6.08
CA GLY A 87 -12.85 19.34 -4.91
C GLY A 87 -13.72 18.92 -3.72
N TYR A 88 -14.23 17.68 -3.72
CA TYR A 88 -15.06 17.14 -2.63
C TYR A 88 -14.27 16.35 -1.58
N GLY A 89 -13.05 16.74 -1.33
CA GLY A 89 -12.15 16.20 -0.33
C GLY A 89 -10.72 16.65 -0.61
N GLN A 90 -9.82 16.33 0.33
CA GLN A 90 -8.41 16.70 0.26
C GLN A 90 -7.54 15.47 0.52
N SER A 91 -6.29 15.50 0.05
CA SER A 91 -5.28 14.51 0.41
C SER A 91 -4.33 15.06 1.46
N ILE A 92 -3.93 14.22 2.41
CA ILE A 92 -2.88 14.52 3.37
C ILE A 92 -1.63 13.76 2.91
N PRO A 93 -0.59 14.45 2.44
CA PRO A 93 0.66 13.80 2.05
C PRO A 93 1.42 13.35 3.33
N ALA A 94 1.63 12.05 3.46
CA ALA A 94 2.43 11.46 4.51
C ALA A 94 3.01 10.13 4.05
N PHE A 95 4.16 9.72 4.58
CA PHE A 95 4.62 8.34 4.42
C PHE A 95 3.67 7.40 5.15
N LEU A 96 3.39 6.24 4.56
CA LEU A 96 2.43 5.33 5.17
C LEU A 96 2.87 4.88 6.57
N GLY A 97 4.17 4.64 6.76
CA GLY A 97 4.75 4.32 8.06
C GLY A 97 4.65 5.43 9.11
N GLU A 98 4.46 6.70 8.70
CA GLU A 98 4.34 7.86 9.58
C GLU A 98 2.91 8.08 10.10
N ILE A 99 1.90 7.71 9.33
CA ILE A 99 0.48 7.98 9.63
C ILE A 99 0.06 7.48 11.03
N PRO A 100 0.45 6.27 11.49
CA PRO A 100 0.15 5.84 12.86
C PRO A 100 0.68 6.80 13.95
N GLY A 101 1.84 7.44 13.70
CA GLY A 101 2.39 8.48 14.56
C GLY A 101 1.47 9.68 14.68
N LEU A 102 0.92 10.15 13.54
CA LEU A 102 0.00 11.29 13.49
C LEU A 102 -1.32 11.02 14.24
N PHE A 103 -1.76 9.75 14.31
CA PHE A 103 -2.89 9.37 15.15
C PHE A 103 -2.50 9.37 16.64
N ARG A 104 -1.36 8.76 16.99
CA ARG A 104 -0.90 8.58 18.38
C ARG A 104 -0.54 9.89 19.07
N ASP A 105 0.03 10.84 18.34
CA ASP A 105 0.37 12.17 18.89
C ASP A 105 -0.80 13.17 18.86
N GLY A 106 -1.94 12.78 18.25
CA GLY A 106 -3.16 13.59 18.17
C GLY A 106 -3.13 14.67 17.08
N THR A 107 -2.13 14.71 16.21
CA THR A 107 -2.09 15.59 15.02
C THR A 107 -3.30 15.30 14.12
N LEU A 108 -3.63 14.03 13.94
CA LEU A 108 -4.86 13.56 13.33
C LEU A 108 -5.70 12.82 14.39
N PRO A 109 -6.57 13.51 15.14
CA PRO A 109 -7.33 12.88 16.20
C PRO A 109 -8.34 11.88 15.64
N VAL A 110 -8.56 10.77 16.34
CA VAL A 110 -9.55 9.75 15.97
C VAL A 110 -10.59 9.63 17.10
N ASP A 111 -11.81 10.12 16.88
CA ASP A 111 -12.90 9.95 17.83
C ASP A 111 -13.60 8.60 17.67
N VAL A 112 -13.83 8.18 16.42
CA VAL A 112 -14.50 6.93 16.09
C VAL A 112 -13.69 6.13 15.09
N ALA A 113 -13.48 4.84 15.35
CA ALA A 113 -12.96 3.89 14.37
C ALA A 113 -14.08 2.96 13.89
N ILE A 114 -14.27 2.87 12.56
CA ILE A 114 -15.23 1.97 11.91
C ILE A 114 -14.48 0.82 11.26
N LEU A 115 -14.76 -0.40 11.70
CA LEU A 115 -13.97 -1.58 11.38
C LEU A 115 -14.80 -2.70 10.74
N ASN A 116 -14.12 -3.57 10.01
CA ASN A 116 -14.60 -4.85 9.51
C ASN A 116 -13.70 -5.95 10.09
N LEU A 117 -14.20 -6.72 11.04
CA LEU A 117 -13.44 -7.66 11.84
C LEU A 117 -13.84 -9.10 11.54
N SER A 118 -12.96 -10.05 11.84
CA SER A 118 -13.30 -11.48 11.84
C SER A 118 -14.30 -11.82 12.94
N ARG A 119 -14.86 -13.04 12.89
CA ARG A 119 -15.52 -13.64 14.07
C ARG A 119 -14.55 -13.68 15.26
N PRO A 120 -15.07 -13.54 16.48
CA PRO A 120 -14.26 -13.72 17.67
C PRO A 120 -13.81 -15.17 17.81
N ASN A 121 -12.58 -15.37 18.28
CA ASN A 121 -12.10 -16.66 18.74
C ASN A 121 -12.71 -17.01 20.12
N GLU A 122 -12.35 -18.18 20.66
CA GLU A 122 -12.84 -18.66 21.97
C GLU A 122 -12.47 -17.73 23.14
N GLU A 123 -11.42 -16.95 23.02
CA GLU A 123 -10.95 -15.97 24.00
C GLU A 123 -11.60 -14.59 23.85
N GLY A 124 -12.46 -14.39 22.85
CA GLY A 124 -13.14 -13.14 22.58
C GLY A 124 -12.32 -12.13 21.75
N TYR A 125 -11.26 -12.56 21.10
CA TYR A 125 -10.49 -11.72 20.15
C TYR A 125 -11.03 -11.87 18.75
N CYS A 126 -11.24 -10.72 18.07
CA CYS A 126 -11.43 -10.63 16.63
C CYS A 126 -10.11 -10.20 15.97
N SER A 127 -9.97 -10.51 14.69
CA SER A 127 -8.85 -10.03 13.88
C SER A 127 -9.28 -8.88 12.95
N PHE A 128 -8.35 -7.95 12.65
CA PHE A 128 -8.50 -6.98 11.56
C PHE A 128 -8.42 -7.65 10.17
N GLY A 129 -8.13 -8.95 10.14
CA GLY A 129 -8.12 -9.76 8.93
C GLY A 129 -7.08 -9.30 7.93
N VAL A 130 -7.56 -8.87 6.75
CA VAL A 130 -6.71 -8.51 5.61
C VAL A 130 -6.20 -7.08 5.63
N SER A 131 -6.53 -6.25 6.63
CA SER A 131 -6.10 -4.85 6.72
C SER A 131 -5.86 -4.44 8.18
N ALA A 132 -4.64 -4.63 8.63
CA ALA A 132 -4.17 -4.24 9.97
C ALA A 132 -3.48 -2.87 9.96
N ASP A 133 -2.94 -2.48 8.85
CA ASP A 133 -2.12 -1.32 8.52
C ASP A 133 -2.31 -0.10 9.44
N LEU A 134 -3.31 0.73 9.17
CA LEU A 134 -3.69 1.90 9.97
C LEU A 134 -4.73 1.56 11.05
N ALA A 135 -5.41 0.41 10.95
CA ALA A 135 -6.51 0.05 11.83
C ALA A 135 -6.05 -0.13 13.29
N ILE A 136 -4.86 -0.66 13.49
CA ILE A 136 -4.28 -0.86 14.83
C ILE A 136 -4.13 0.48 15.55
N SER A 137 -3.41 1.42 14.96
CA SER A 137 -3.17 2.74 15.54
C SER A 137 -4.44 3.56 15.68
N ALA A 138 -5.36 3.46 14.71
CA ALA A 138 -6.65 4.12 14.80
C ALA A 138 -7.47 3.62 15.99
N VAL A 139 -7.48 2.31 16.27
CA VAL A 139 -8.17 1.72 17.42
C VAL A 139 -7.50 2.09 18.74
N GLU A 140 -6.18 2.14 18.80
CA GLU A 140 -5.45 2.57 19.98
C GLU A 140 -5.86 3.98 20.42
N CYS A 141 -6.08 4.89 19.45
CA CYS A 141 -6.40 6.30 19.68
C CYS A 141 -7.90 6.59 19.77
N ALA A 142 -8.76 5.75 19.15
CA ALA A 142 -10.20 6.00 19.07
C ALA A 142 -10.87 5.97 20.44
N LYS A 143 -11.72 6.98 20.69
CA LYS A 143 -12.59 7.02 21.87
C LYS A 143 -13.70 5.98 21.78
N THR A 144 -14.19 5.72 20.55
CA THR A 144 -15.28 4.79 20.27
C THR A 144 -14.89 3.89 19.09
N VAL A 145 -15.10 2.60 19.24
CA VAL A 145 -14.90 1.60 18.17
C VAL A 145 -16.26 0.99 17.83
N ILE A 146 -16.64 1.03 16.57
CA ILE A 146 -17.80 0.31 16.04
C ILE A 146 -17.32 -0.63 14.93
N ALA A 147 -17.94 -1.81 14.83
CA ALA A 147 -17.44 -2.83 13.92
C ALA A 147 -18.54 -3.62 13.23
N GLN A 148 -18.27 -4.03 11.99
CA GLN A 148 -18.88 -5.21 11.39
C GLN A 148 -18.08 -6.43 11.86
N VAL A 149 -18.76 -7.47 12.33
CA VAL A 149 -18.20 -8.80 12.58
C VAL A 149 -18.58 -9.66 11.39
N ASN A 150 -17.63 -9.92 10.52
CA ASN A 150 -17.85 -10.55 9.22
C ASN A 150 -17.38 -12.01 9.23
N THR A 151 -18.26 -12.92 8.84
CA THR A 151 -17.96 -14.35 8.78
C THR A 151 -16.95 -14.70 7.69
N ALA A 152 -16.83 -13.86 6.66
CA ALA A 152 -15.92 -14.05 5.54
C ALA A 152 -14.50 -13.51 5.81
N MET A 153 -14.29 -12.76 6.91
CA MET A 153 -12.99 -12.19 7.27
C MET A 153 -12.08 -13.25 7.88
N PRO A 154 -10.86 -13.49 7.35
CA PRO A 154 -9.91 -14.42 7.94
C PRO A 154 -9.41 -13.92 9.30
N PHE A 155 -9.04 -14.86 10.18
CA PHE A 155 -8.36 -14.53 11.43
C PHE A 155 -6.84 -14.51 11.21
N SER A 156 -6.26 -13.33 11.11
CA SER A 156 -4.82 -13.14 11.00
C SER A 156 -4.18 -12.87 12.37
N TYR A 157 -2.94 -13.29 12.54
CA TYR A 157 -2.15 -13.11 13.77
C TYR A 157 -1.24 -11.88 13.72
N GLY A 158 -0.49 -11.66 14.76
CA GLY A 158 0.42 -10.54 14.96
C GLY A 158 -0.23 -9.45 15.80
N ASP A 159 -0.07 -8.19 15.39
CA ASP A 159 -0.72 -7.05 16.07
C ASP A 159 -2.19 -6.90 15.64
N ALA A 160 -2.62 -7.71 14.70
CA ALA A 160 -3.91 -7.60 14.00
C ALA A 160 -5.10 -8.14 14.80
N VAL A 161 -5.11 -8.02 16.11
CA VAL A 161 -6.18 -8.53 16.97
C VAL A 161 -6.73 -7.46 17.91
N ILE A 162 -8.03 -7.54 18.16
CA ILE A 162 -8.75 -6.67 19.09
C ILE A 162 -9.69 -7.50 19.95
N HIS A 163 -9.66 -7.31 21.27
CA HIS A 163 -10.62 -7.94 22.15
C HIS A 163 -11.99 -7.25 22.06
N LEU A 164 -13.06 -8.03 22.03
CA LEU A 164 -14.44 -7.55 21.88
C LEU A 164 -14.85 -6.49 22.91
N SER A 165 -14.23 -6.45 24.09
CA SER A 165 -14.52 -5.42 25.10
C SER A 165 -14.21 -4.00 24.65
N ARG A 166 -13.36 -3.83 23.62
CA ARG A 166 -13.02 -2.53 23.03
C ARG A 166 -14.07 -2.05 22.04
N VAL A 167 -14.95 -2.93 21.56
CA VAL A 167 -15.99 -2.62 20.57
C VAL A 167 -17.27 -2.19 21.28
N ALA A 168 -17.66 -0.93 21.11
CA ALA A 168 -18.84 -0.35 21.74
C ALA A 168 -20.15 -0.89 21.13
N ALA A 169 -20.19 -1.06 19.81
CA ALA A 169 -21.31 -1.66 19.09
C ALA A 169 -20.81 -2.47 17.89
N ALA A 170 -21.44 -3.63 17.66
CA ALA A 170 -21.12 -4.50 16.56
C ALA A 170 -22.36 -4.87 15.75
N VAL A 171 -22.14 -5.07 14.44
CA VAL A 171 -23.14 -5.57 13.49
C VAL A 171 -22.63 -6.88 12.92
N GLU A 172 -23.41 -7.93 13.00
CA GLU A 172 -23.06 -9.21 12.39
C GLU A 172 -23.38 -9.15 10.89
N VAL A 173 -22.41 -9.54 10.05
CA VAL A 173 -22.57 -9.59 8.60
C VAL A 173 -21.96 -10.89 8.06
N ASP A 174 -22.49 -11.36 6.93
CA ASP A 174 -21.97 -12.47 6.13
C ASP A 174 -21.72 -11.94 4.72
N ASP A 175 -20.67 -11.14 4.59
CA ASP A 175 -20.41 -10.36 3.36
C ASP A 175 -19.06 -10.75 2.78
N PRO A 176 -19.00 -11.36 1.58
CA PRO A 176 -17.74 -11.72 0.94
C PRO A 176 -16.81 -10.51 0.84
N LEU A 177 -15.54 -10.69 1.13
CA LEU A 177 -14.54 -9.63 0.94
C LEU A 177 -14.39 -9.30 -0.55
N VAL A 178 -14.02 -8.06 -0.84
CA VAL A 178 -13.66 -7.67 -2.20
C VAL A 178 -12.43 -8.44 -2.64
N GLU A 179 -12.49 -9.08 -3.79
CA GLU A 179 -11.36 -9.78 -4.38
C GLU A 179 -10.63 -8.89 -5.38
N VAL A 180 -9.30 -8.93 -5.33
CA VAL A 180 -8.40 -8.28 -6.27
C VAL A 180 -7.46 -9.34 -6.85
N PRO A 181 -7.96 -10.19 -7.75
CA PRO A 181 -7.15 -11.27 -8.29
C PRO A 181 -5.98 -10.74 -9.10
N SER A 182 -4.86 -11.44 -9.00
CA SER A 182 -3.66 -11.08 -9.75
C SER A 182 -3.87 -11.21 -11.25
N ALA A 183 -3.63 -10.14 -11.99
CA ALA A 183 -3.63 -10.17 -13.45
C ALA A 183 -2.41 -10.95 -13.98
N THR A 184 -2.59 -11.63 -15.12
CA THR A 184 -1.47 -12.24 -15.86
C THR A 184 -0.56 -11.11 -16.37
N PRO A 185 0.75 -11.16 -16.10
CA PRO A 185 1.67 -10.15 -16.59
C PRO A 185 1.72 -10.09 -18.12
N SER A 186 1.80 -8.90 -18.68
CA SER A 186 2.07 -8.67 -20.09
C SER A 186 3.52 -9.06 -20.45
N GLU A 187 3.85 -9.11 -21.75
CA GLU A 187 5.21 -9.38 -22.22
C GLU A 187 6.20 -8.33 -21.72
N ILE A 188 5.82 -7.05 -21.70
CA ILE A 188 6.63 -5.95 -21.18
C ILE A 188 6.90 -6.16 -19.69
N GLU A 189 5.86 -6.44 -18.90
CA GLU A 189 5.99 -6.67 -17.47
C GLU A 189 6.83 -7.93 -17.18
N SER A 190 6.69 -8.97 -17.97
CA SER A 190 7.48 -10.20 -17.85
C SER A 190 8.98 -9.97 -18.13
N ARG A 191 9.33 -9.13 -19.12
CA ARG A 191 10.73 -8.74 -19.36
C ARG A 191 11.30 -7.96 -18.18
N ILE A 192 10.56 -6.97 -17.67
CA ILE A 192 10.98 -6.18 -16.50
C ILE A 192 11.17 -7.11 -15.30
N GLY A 193 10.21 -8.01 -15.05
CA GLY A 193 10.27 -8.98 -13.96
C GLY A 193 11.49 -9.91 -14.07
N GLY A 194 11.83 -10.36 -15.27
CA GLY A 194 13.01 -11.18 -15.54
C GLY A 194 14.31 -10.46 -15.18
N TYR A 195 14.50 -9.21 -15.63
CA TYR A 195 15.70 -8.43 -15.29
C TYR A 195 15.86 -8.20 -13.78
N ILE A 196 14.76 -8.02 -13.05
CA ILE A 196 14.80 -7.85 -11.60
C ILE A 196 15.15 -9.18 -10.94
N ALA A 197 14.52 -10.28 -11.35
CA ALA A 197 14.75 -11.61 -10.79
C ALA A 197 16.24 -12.06 -10.91
N GLU A 198 16.90 -11.76 -12.01
CA GLU A 198 18.34 -12.02 -12.19
C GLU A 198 19.24 -11.30 -11.16
N LEU A 199 18.76 -10.21 -10.58
CA LEU A 199 19.48 -9.42 -9.59
C LEU A 199 19.16 -9.81 -8.14
N ILE A 200 18.19 -10.68 -7.92
CA ILE A 200 17.76 -11.15 -6.60
C ILE A 200 18.58 -12.40 -6.25
N PRO A 201 19.40 -12.41 -5.20
CA PRO A 201 20.10 -13.60 -4.76
C PRO A 201 19.23 -14.51 -3.91
N ASP A 202 19.61 -15.78 -3.77
CA ASP A 202 19.07 -16.67 -2.74
C ASP A 202 19.22 -16.05 -1.34
N GLY A 203 18.25 -16.29 -0.49
CA GLY A 203 18.20 -15.73 0.86
C GLY A 203 17.87 -14.23 0.94
N ALA A 204 17.41 -13.62 -0.16
CA ALA A 204 16.96 -12.24 -0.16
C ALA A 204 15.65 -12.08 0.61
N THR A 205 15.46 -10.94 1.25
CA THR A 205 14.17 -10.54 1.85
C THR A 205 13.44 -9.61 0.88
N LEU A 206 12.27 -10.03 0.44
CA LEU A 206 11.47 -9.30 -0.54
C LEU A 206 10.54 -8.30 0.13
N GLN A 207 10.48 -7.08 -0.41
CA GLN A 207 9.33 -6.19 -0.38
C GLN A 207 8.83 -6.07 -1.81
N ILE A 208 7.54 -6.24 -2.00
CA ILE A 208 6.97 -6.27 -3.33
C ILE A 208 5.66 -5.48 -3.35
N GLY A 209 5.47 -4.68 -4.39
CA GLY A 209 4.25 -3.89 -4.61
C GLY A 209 3.11 -4.71 -5.21
N VAL A 210 2.03 -4.02 -5.58
CA VAL A 210 0.84 -4.58 -6.22
C VAL A 210 0.87 -4.26 -7.72
N GLY A 211 0.55 -5.23 -8.58
CA GLY A 211 0.42 -5.03 -10.02
C GLY A 211 1.13 -6.08 -10.88
N GLY A 212 1.11 -5.88 -12.20
CA GLY A 212 1.63 -6.86 -13.17
C GLY A 212 3.14 -7.08 -13.06
N ILE A 213 3.94 -6.02 -12.91
CA ILE A 213 5.40 -6.15 -12.75
C ILE A 213 5.77 -6.92 -11.47
N PRO A 214 5.24 -6.61 -10.26
CA PRO A 214 5.42 -7.42 -9.08
C PRO A 214 5.07 -8.90 -9.28
N ASN A 215 3.96 -9.19 -9.93
CA ASN A 215 3.55 -10.56 -10.24
C ASN A 215 4.54 -11.25 -11.20
N ALA A 216 5.07 -10.53 -12.18
CA ALA A 216 6.09 -11.04 -13.10
C ALA A 216 7.41 -11.37 -12.38
N VAL A 217 7.84 -10.53 -11.44
CA VAL A 217 9.01 -10.81 -10.60
C VAL A 217 8.79 -12.08 -9.81
N LEU A 218 7.68 -12.19 -9.07
CA LEU A 218 7.36 -13.37 -8.25
C LEU A 218 7.34 -14.66 -9.10
N ALA A 219 6.71 -14.61 -10.27
CA ALA A 219 6.66 -15.75 -11.19
C ALA A 219 8.07 -16.21 -11.67
N ALA A 220 9.02 -15.29 -11.77
CA ALA A 220 10.40 -15.59 -12.18
C ALA A 220 11.29 -16.12 -11.02
N LEU A 221 10.82 -16.09 -9.76
CA LEU A 221 11.62 -16.50 -8.59
C LEU A 221 11.45 -17.95 -8.17
N THR A 222 10.74 -18.77 -8.93
CA THR A 222 10.41 -20.17 -8.57
C THR A 222 11.64 -21.09 -8.40
N GLY A 223 12.79 -20.72 -8.98
CA GLY A 223 14.05 -21.45 -8.84
C GLY A 223 14.93 -20.99 -7.67
N HIS A 224 14.54 -19.93 -6.96
CA HIS A 224 15.30 -19.38 -5.82
C HIS A 224 15.10 -20.22 -4.54
N LYS A 225 15.93 -19.94 -3.54
CA LYS A 225 15.92 -20.65 -2.25
C LYS A 225 15.99 -19.67 -1.08
N HIS A 226 15.32 -20.06 0.01
CA HIS A 226 15.37 -19.35 1.30
C HIS A 226 15.04 -17.87 1.23
N LEU A 227 14.10 -17.49 0.35
CA LEU A 227 13.62 -16.12 0.30
C LEU A 227 12.81 -15.79 1.55
N GLY A 228 12.86 -14.54 1.95
CA GLY A 228 12.01 -13.97 3.00
C GLY A 228 10.99 -13.00 2.44
N LEU A 229 9.89 -12.80 3.16
CA LEU A 229 8.89 -11.79 2.84
C LEU A 229 8.69 -10.86 4.03
N HIS A 230 8.95 -9.57 3.80
CA HIS A 230 8.66 -8.46 4.70
C HIS A 230 8.16 -7.31 3.84
N THR A 231 6.86 -7.17 3.75
CA THR A 231 6.22 -6.29 2.76
C THR A 231 5.04 -5.55 3.39
N GLU A 232 4.70 -4.37 2.87
CA GLU A 232 3.49 -3.65 3.24
C GLU A 232 2.25 -4.43 2.79
N ALA A 233 2.18 -4.73 1.48
CA ALA A 233 1.07 -5.43 0.87
C ALA A 233 1.47 -6.85 0.44
N MET A 234 0.59 -7.82 0.68
CA MET A 234 0.70 -9.19 0.21
C MET A 234 -0.37 -9.45 -0.86
N THR A 235 0.00 -10.16 -1.94
CA THR A 235 -0.89 -10.49 -3.06
C THR A 235 -0.86 -11.97 -3.38
N ASP A 236 -1.80 -12.46 -4.22
CA ASP A 236 -1.84 -13.85 -4.67
C ASP A 236 -0.52 -14.35 -5.27
N GLY A 237 0.26 -13.44 -5.87
CA GLY A 237 1.53 -13.79 -6.51
C GLY A 237 2.55 -14.43 -5.58
N VAL A 238 2.46 -14.23 -4.27
CA VAL A 238 3.38 -14.84 -3.30
C VAL A 238 3.01 -16.28 -2.97
N LEU A 239 1.76 -16.69 -3.17
CA LEU A 239 1.27 -18.02 -2.76
C LEU A 239 2.07 -19.18 -3.35
N PRO A 240 2.39 -19.23 -4.67
CA PRO A 240 3.19 -20.31 -5.21
C PRO A 240 4.56 -20.45 -4.56
N LEU A 241 5.20 -19.33 -4.18
CA LEU A 241 6.51 -19.32 -3.54
C LEU A 241 6.45 -19.72 -2.06
N LEU A 242 5.37 -19.38 -1.35
CA LEU A 242 5.12 -19.80 0.03
C LEU A 242 4.77 -21.29 0.09
N GLU A 243 3.88 -21.77 -0.78
CA GLU A 243 3.45 -23.17 -0.84
C GLU A 243 4.55 -24.13 -1.26
N SER A 244 5.45 -23.69 -2.15
CA SER A 244 6.62 -24.48 -2.60
C SER A 244 7.81 -24.41 -1.66
N GLY A 245 7.79 -23.54 -0.63
CA GLY A 245 8.90 -23.33 0.29
C GLY A 245 10.06 -22.52 -0.27
N VAL A 246 9.91 -21.88 -1.43
CA VAL A 246 10.87 -20.90 -1.95
C VAL A 246 10.98 -19.71 -1.00
N ILE A 247 9.85 -19.23 -0.48
CA ILE A 247 9.78 -18.30 0.65
C ILE A 247 9.57 -19.14 1.91
N ASP A 248 10.63 -19.32 2.69
CA ASP A 248 10.60 -20.02 3.98
C ASP A 248 10.96 -19.09 5.15
N ASN A 249 11.33 -17.85 4.86
CA ASN A 249 11.71 -16.82 5.83
C ASN A 249 12.89 -17.20 6.76
N SER A 250 13.60 -18.30 6.48
CA SER A 250 14.62 -18.86 7.38
C SER A 250 15.83 -17.96 7.59
N LEU A 251 16.18 -17.15 6.59
CA LEU A 251 17.34 -16.27 6.63
C LEU A 251 17.02 -14.81 7.01
N LYS A 252 15.77 -14.49 7.29
CA LYS A 252 15.39 -13.18 7.86
C LYS A 252 15.99 -13.02 9.25
N LYS A 253 16.41 -11.78 9.60
CA LYS A 253 16.79 -11.43 10.97
C LYS A 253 15.59 -10.92 11.77
N VAL A 254 14.68 -10.21 11.11
CA VAL A 254 13.43 -9.74 11.72
C VAL A 254 12.37 -10.80 11.54
N MET A 255 11.91 -11.41 12.62
CA MET A 255 10.92 -12.49 12.64
C MET A 255 11.29 -13.65 11.70
N PRO A 256 12.40 -14.37 11.96
CA PRO A 256 12.79 -15.52 11.14
C PRO A 256 11.69 -16.59 11.12
N GLY A 257 11.52 -17.26 9.99
CA GLY A 257 10.47 -18.26 9.78
C GLY A 257 9.05 -17.69 9.64
N THR A 258 8.90 -16.35 9.63
CA THR A 258 7.57 -15.72 9.63
C THR A 258 7.43 -14.74 8.47
N THR A 259 6.38 -14.85 7.71
CA THR A 259 5.95 -13.84 6.72
C THR A 259 5.36 -12.62 7.45
N VAL A 260 5.79 -11.42 7.06
CA VAL A 260 5.31 -10.16 7.65
C VAL A 260 4.65 -9.31 6.58
N ALA A 261 3.41 -8.87 6.86
CA ALA A 261 2.69 -7.90 6.05
C ALA A 261 1.86 -6.94 6.93
N SER A 262 1.31 -5.88 6.36
CA SER A 262 0.35 -4.99 7.03
C SER A 262 -1.03 -5.08 6.39
N LEU A 263 -1.10 -5.40 5.10
CA LEU A 263 -2.36 -5.60 4.39
C LEU A 263 -2.23 -6.73 3.34
N ALA A 264 -3.36 -7.26 2.91
CA ALA A 264 -3.44 -8.27 1.86
C ALA A 264 -4.50 -7.87 0.82
N LEU A 265 -4.15 -8.07 -0.45
CA LEU A 265 -4.97 -7.76 -1.61
C LEU A 265 -4.93 -8.94 -2.57
N GLY A 266 -5.97 -9.74 -2.64
CA GLY A 266 -5.94 -10.91 -3.48
C GLY A 266 -7.30 -11.53 -3.71
N SER A 267 -7.29 -12.77 -4.13
CA SER A 267 -8.46 -13.61 -4.27
C SER A 267 -8.84 -14.27 -2.95
N ARG A 268 -9.97 -14.95 -2.94
CA ARG A 268 -10.41 -15.78 -1.81
C ARG A 268 -9.33 -16.80 -1.40
N ARG A 269 -8.55 -17.32 -2.36
CA ARG A 269 -7.45 -18.25 -2.07
C ARG A 269 -6.40 -17.65 -1.13
N LEU A 270 -6.03 -16.37 -1.33
CA LEU A 270 -5.10 -15.68 -0.43
C LEU A 270 -5.71 -15.52 0.96
N TYR A 271 -6.98 -15.13 1.03
CA TYR A 271 -7.67 -14.92 2.31
C TYR A 271 -7.85 -16.23 3.09
N ASP A 272 -8.18 -17.33 2.41
CA ASP A 272 -8.22 -18.67 3.02
C ASP A 272 -6.83 -19.15 3.47
N TYR A 273 -5.77 -18.82 2.72
CA TYR A 273 -4.40 -19.15 3.09
C TYR A 273 -3.97 -18.44 4.38
N MET A 274 -4.43 -17.21 4.61
CA MET A 274 -4.09 -16.43 5.81
C MET A 274 -4.81 -16.88 7.07
N ASP A 275 -5.98 -17.53 6.92
CA ASP A 275 -6.86 -17.84 8.04
C ASP A 275 -6.19 -18.76 9.06
N TYR A 276 -6.13 -18.31 10.31
CA TYR A 276 -5.46 -18.98 11.44
C TYR A 276 -4.00 -19.42 11.19
N ARG A 277 -3.29 -18.74 10.30
CA ARG A 277 -1.91 -19.08 9.95
C ARG A 277 -0.89 -18.37 10.84
N LYS A 278 -0.18 -19.13 11.70
CA LYS A 278 0.74 -18.60 12.72
C LYS A 278 2.10 -18.14 12.17
N ASP A 279 2.53 -18.66 11.03
CA ASP A 279 3.76 -18.29 10.32
C ASP A 279 3.58 -17.10 9.37
N LEU A 280 2.41 -16.45 9.43
CA LEU A 280 2.07 -15.23 8.76
C LEU A 280 1.48 -14.25 9.77
N VAL A 281 2.09 -13.07 9.90
CA VAL A 281 1.62 -12.06 10.83
C VAL A 281 1.33 -10.74 10.12
N MET A 282 0.24 -10.12 10.58
CA MET A 282 -0.15 -8.78 10.16
C MET A 282 0.28 -7.79 11.25
N LYS A 283 1.01 -6.76 10.87
CA LYS A 283 1.62 -5.78 11.78
C LYS A 283 1.09 -4.38 11.48
N ASP A 284 1.17 -3.52 12.50
CA ASP A 284 1.02 -2.07 12.32
C ASP A 284 1.99 -1.58 11.25
N VAL A 285 1.51 -0.72 10.36
CA VAL A 285 2.32 -0.24 9.25
C VAL A 285 3.52 0.61 9.72
N ALA A 286 3.44 1.31 10.86
CA ALA A 286 4.59 1.97 11.44
C ALA A 286 5.70 0.99 11.84
N TRP A 287 5.35 -0.26 12.15
CA TRP A 287 6.32 -1.31 12.44
C TRP A 287 6.88 -1.95 11.16
N THR A 288 6.02 -2.25 10.20
CA THR A 288 6.39 -2.94 8.95
C THR A 288 7.21 -2.04 8.04
N ASN A 289 6.84 -0.76 7.97
CA ASN A 289 7.47 0.25 7.12
C ASN A 289 8.60 1.02 7.80
N ASP A 290 9.00 0.66 9.03
CA ASP A 290 10.13 1.29 9.70
C ASP A 290 11.44 0.99 8.95
N PRO A 291 12.10 1.98 8.31
CA PRO A 291 13.33 1.76 7.56
C PRO A 291 14.46 1.16 8.39
N PHE A 292 14.52 1.47 9.68
CA PHE A 292 15.54 0.95 10.58
C PHE A 292 15.30 -0.52 10.90
N ARG A 293 14.06 -0.98 10.92
CA ARG A 293 13.68 -2.38 11.04
C ARG A 293 13.85 -3.15 9.74
N ILE A 294 13.42 -2.56 8.63
CA ILE A 294 13.56 -3.16 7.29
C ILE A 294 15.03 -3.50 7.03
N ARG A 295 15.96 -2.57 7.32
CA ARG A 295 17.40 -2.74 7.07
C ARG A 295 18.06 -3.85 7.91
N GLU A 296 17.46 -4.28 9.01
CA GLU A 296 17.99 -5.38 9.83
C GLU A 296 17.97 -6.72 9.06
N ASN A 297 17.01 -6.89 8.13
CA ASN A 297 17.02 -8.04 7.23
C ASN A 297 18.14 -7.90 6.19
N PRO A 298 18.92 -8.95 5.94
CA PRO A 298 19.94 -8.92 4.90
C PRO A 298 19.31 -8.98 3.51
N ARG A 299 19.98 -8.41 2.53
CA ARG A 299 19.63 -8.48 1.10
C ARG A 299 18.16 -8.09 0.86
N VAL A 300 17.71 -6.98 1.45
CA VAL A 300 16.35 -6.48 1.17
C VAL A 300 16.27 -6.05 -0.29
N MET A 301 15.30 -6.62 -1.00
CA MET A 301 14.97 -6.28 -2.39
C MET A 301 13.67 -5.49 -2.37
N ALA A 302 13.77 -4.16 -2.43
CA ALA A 302 12.63 -3.26 -2.45
C ALA A 302 12.20 -2.97 -3.89
N ILE A 303 11.04 -3.49 -4.30
CA ILE A 303 10.55 -3.43 -5.67
C ILE A 303 9.28 -2.58 -5.72
N ASN A 304 9.40 -1.40 -6.32
CA ASN A 304 8.35 -0.41 -6.40
C ASN A 304 8.15 0.09 -7.83
N SER A 305 7.03 0.75 -8.09
CA SER A 305 6.71 1.31 -9.39
C SER A 305 6.63 2.84 -9.31
N ALA A 306 6.51 3.50 -10.48
CA ALA A 306 6.39 4.94 -10.57
C ALA A 306 5.46 5.36 -11.72
N VAL A 307 5.02 6.62 -11.65
CA VAL A 307 4.37 7.31 -12.76
C VAL A 307 5.42 7.72 -13.79
N GLU A 308 6.47 8.40 -13.35
CA GLU A 308 7.59 8.86 -14.20
C GLU A 308 8.88 9.02 -13.39
N VAL A 309 10.01 9.04 -14.11
CA VAL A 309 11.37 9.25 -13.56
C VAL A 309 12.09 10.27 -14.43
N ASP A 310 12.76 11.27 -13.83
CA ASP A 310 13.59 12.22 -14.57
C ASP A 310 15.03 11.73 -14.76
N LEU A 311 15.79 12.42 -15.66
CA LEU A 311 17.17 12.04 -15.98
C LEU A 311 18.15 12.18 -14.80
N THR A 312 17.76 12.82 -13.71
CA THR A 312 18.56 12.84 -12.47
C THR A 312 18.24 11.67 -11.54
N GLY A 313 17.14 10.97 -11.80
CA GLY A 313 16.64 9.84 -11.02
C GLY A 313 15.64 10.23 -9.93
N GLN A 314 15.00 11.39 -10.00
CA GLN A 314 13.85 11.73 -9.16
C GLN A 314 12.64 10.93 -9.63
N VAL A 315 11.82 10.46 -8.69
CA VAL A 315 10.68 9.57 -8.95
C VAL A 315 9.40 10.24 -8.49
N CYS A 316 8.44 10.37 -9.41
CA CYS A 316 7.06 10.67 -9.12
C CYS A 316 6.24 9.37 -9.12
N ALA A 317 5.46 9.11 -8.06
CA ALA A 317 4.64 7.91 -7.92
C ALA A 317 3.19 8.20 -7.48
N ASP A 318 2.86 9.41 -7.07
CA ASP A 318 1.57 9.78 -6.47
C ASP A 318 0.72 10.72 -7.35
N SER A 319 1.30 11.28 -8.41
CA SER A 319 0.62 12.30 -9.21
C SER A 319 0.93 12.20 -10.71
N VAL A 320 0.09 12.81 -11.52
CA VAL A 320 0.32 13.09 -12.94
C VAL A 320 0.23 14.61 -13.11
N GLY A 321 1.39 15.27 -13.18
CA GLY A 321 1.46 16.72 -13.04
C GLY A 321 0.86 17.15 -11.70
N GLU A 322 -0.02 18.13 -11.71
CA GLU A 322 -0.69 18.66 -10.51
C GLU A 322 -1.77 17.74 -9.94
N ARG A 323 -2.20 16.72 -10.70
CA ARG A 323 -3.30 15.84 -10.30
C ARG A 323 -2.81 14.68 -9.44
N ILE A 324 -3.15 14.69 -8.16
CA ILE A 324 -2.92 13.57 -7.24
C ILE A 324 -3.77 12.37 -7.67
N ILE A 325 -3.16 11.20 -7.85
CA ILE A 325 -3.81 9.95 -8.28
C ILE A 325 -3.63 8.81 -7.29
N SER A 326 -2.76 8.99 -6.30
CA SER A 326 -2.42 7.98 -5.30
C SER A 326 -2.09 8.65 -3.96
N GLY A 327 -1.50 7.94 -3.03
CA GLY A 327 -0.80 8.49 -1.89
C GLY A 327 0.70 8.31 -2.04
N VAL A 328 1.46 8.88 -1.13
CA VAL A 328 2.90 8.63 -1.03
C VAL A 328 3.16 7.15 -0.77
N GLY A 329 2.32 6.53 0.09
CA GLY A 329 2.44 5.11 0.44
C GLY A 329 3.72 4.80 1.19
N GLY A 330 4.14 3.52 1.12
CA GLY A 330 5.36 3.03 1.77
C GLY A 330 6.57 2.92 0.85
N GLN A 331 6.49 3.44 -0.39
CA GLN A 331 7.60 3.35 -1.34
C GLN A 331 8.90 3.89 -0.75
N HIS A 332 8.86 5.11 -0.18
CA HIS A 332 10.05 5.74 0.38
C HIS A 332 10.61 4.93 1.56
N ASP A 333 9.74 4.44 2.44
CA ASP A 333 10.13 3.66 3.63
C ASP A 333 10.97 2.43 3.23
N PHE A 334 10.47 1.66 2.27
CA PHE A 334 11.17 0.46 1.79
C PHE A 334 12.37 0.77 0.91
N MET A 335 12.32 1.82 0.08
CA MET A 335 13.49 2.26 -0.68
C MET A 335 14.63 2.68 0.26
N TYR A 336 14.32 3.38 1.35
CA TYR A 336 15.31 3.79 2.34
C TYR A 336 15.83 2.58 3.13
N GLY A 337 14.95 1.77 3.70
CA GLY A 337 15.34 0.57 4.44
C GLY A 337 16.14 -0.42 3.59
N GLY A 338 15.71 -0.66 2.35
CA GLY A 338 16.40 -1.52 1.39
C GLY A 338 17.78 -0.99 0.99
N ALA A 339 17.92 0.32 0.80
CA ALA A 339 19.22 0.94 0.50
C ALA A 339 20.22 0.84 1.66
N LEU A 340 19.73 0.79 2.90
CA LEU A 340 20.55 0.66 4.12
C LEU A 340 20.83 -0.81 4.49
N SER A 341 20.09 -1.77 3.94
CA SER A 341 20.27 -3.21 4.20
C SER A 341 21.61 -3.71 3.63
N GLU A 342 22.28 -4.58 4.37
CA GLU A 342 23.50 -5.25 3.90
C GLU A 342 23.21 -6.10 2.66
N GLY A 343 23.81 -5.75 1.52
CA GLY A 343 23.55 -6.39 0.23
C GLY A 343 22.17 -6.07 -0.37
N GLY A 344 21.45 -5.09 0.21
CA GLY A 344 20.14 -4.67 -0.25
C GLY A 344 20.18 -3.93 -1.59
N LYS A 345 19.09 -4.04 -2.34
CA LYS A 345 18.89 -3.35 -3.63
C LYS A 345 17.50 -2.76 -3.71
N THR A 346 17.42 -1.60 -4.34
CA THR A 346 16.15 -0.90 -4.55
C THR A 346 15.89 -0.75 -6.04
N PHE A 347 14.64 -1.00 -6.45
CA PHE A 347 14.21 -0.98 -7.83
C PHE A 347 12.98 -0.09 -8.00
N ILE A 348 13.05 0.78 -9.01
CA ILE A 348 11.89 1.43 -9.61
C ILE A 348 11.64 0.76 -10.95
N ALA A 349 10.57 0.00 -11.02
CA ALA A 349 10.20 -0.85 -12.16
C ALA A 349 9.00 -0.23 -12.90
N ILE A 350 9.21 0.16 -14.13
CA ILE A 350 8.19 0.85 -14.95
C ILE A 350 8.27 0.41 -16.41
N PRO A 351 7.15 0.27 -17.13
CA PRO A 351 7.19 0.29 -18.59
C PRO A 351 7.82 1.60 -19.09
N SER A 352 8.58 1.56 -20.14
CA SER A 352 9.23 2.79 -20.68
C SER A 352 8.25 3.84 -21.17
N THR A 353 7.02 3.40 -21.56
CA THR A 353 5.95 4.29 -22.04
C THR A 353 4.63 4.01 -21.31
N THR A 354 3.73 4.99 -21.38
CA THR A 354 2.32 4.81 -21.02
C THR A 354 1.59 4.01 -22.14
N PRO A 355 0.36 3.51 -21.91
CA PRO A 355 -0.46 2.90 -22.97
C PRO A 355 -0.73 3.83 -24.16
N LYS A 356 -0.57 5.14 -23.98
CA LYS A 356 -0.70 6.15 -25.07
C LYS A 356 0.62 6.41 -25.81
N GLY A 357 1.71 5.71 -25.44
CA GLY A 357 3.02 5.88 -26.07
C GLY A 357 3.88 7.04 -25.50
N GLU A 358 3.42 7.71 -24.45
CA GLU A 358 4.19 8.77 -23.80
C GLU A 358 5.32 8.17 -22.98
N SER A 359 6.54 8.73 -23.09
CA SER A 359 7.68 8.26 -22.28
C SER A 359 7.46 8.48 -20.79
N LYS A 360 7.82 7.50 -19.99
CA LYS A 360 7.88 7.58 -18.51
C LYS A 360 9.27 7.94 -18.00
N ILE A 361 10.30 7.89 -18.85
CA ILE A 361 11.61 8.48 -18.59
C ILE A 361 11.58 9.89 -19.20
N LYS A 362 11.74 10.92 -18.38
CA LYS A 362 11.57 12.33 -18.74
C LYS A 362 12.89 13.09 -18.57
N ALA A 363 13.09 14.16 -19.32
CA ALA A 363 14.21 15.09 -19.05
C ALA A 363 14.06 15.71 -17.64
N LEU A 364 12.88 16.23 -17.35
CA LEU A 364 12.44 16.73 -16.05
C LEU A 364 11.07 16.12 -15.75
N LEU A 365 10.73 15.95 -14.47
CA LEU A 365 9.36 15.54 -14.09
C LEU A 365 8.35 16.53 -14.66
N THR A 366 7.16 16.04 -14.98
CA THR A 366 6.05 16.88 -15.46
C THR A 366 5.80 18.01 -14.45
N PRO A 367 5.63 19.27 -14.91
CA PRO A 367 5.36 20.39 -14.00
C PRO A 367 4.21 20.10 -13.03
N GLY A 368 4.43 20.35 -11.74
CA GLY A 368 3.48 20.04 -10.66
C GLY A 368 3.57 18.61 -10.10
N ALA A 369 4.34 17.70 -10.71
CA ALA A 369 4.53 16.35 -10.20
C ALA A 369 5.32 16.35 -8.88
N GLY A 370 4.84 15.56 -7.91
CA GLY A 370 5.53 15.36 -6.62
C GLY A 370 6.74 14.45 -6.74
N VAL A 371 7.77 14.68 -5.92
CA VAL A 371 8.92 13.77 -5.78
C VAL A 371 8.66 12.85 -4.58
N VAL A 372 8.19 11.63 -4.83
CA VAL A 372 7.94 10.62 -3.79
C VAL A 372 9.26 10.00 -3.31
N THR A 373 10.14 9.65 -4.25
CA THR A 373 11.48 9.14 -3.91
C THR A 373 12.54 10.02 -4.55
N THR A 374 13.41 10.56 -3.70
CA THR A 374 14.47 11.49 -4.12
C THR A 374 15.59 10.75 -4.84
N ARG A 375 16.33 11.47 -5.73
CA ARG A 375 17.35 10.89 -6.60
C ARG A 375 18.44 10.10 -5.88
N HIS A 376 18.79 10.45 -4.64
CA HIS A 376 19.86 9.75 -3.91
C HIS A 376 19.44 8.38 -3.35
N MET A 377 18.13 8.10 -3.25
CA MET A 377 17.60 6.82 -2.78
C MET A 377 17.43 5.79 -3.91
N VAL A 378 17.36 6.24 -5.16
CA VAL A 378 17.11 5.37 -6.31
C VAL A 378 18.40 4.71 -6.77
N GLN A 379 18.48 3.38 -6.65
CA GLN A 379 19.66 2.59 -7.06
C GLN A 379 19.50 2.02 -8.46
N HIS A 380 18.31 1.51 -8.80
CA HIS A 380 18.03 0.90 -10.10
C HIS A 380 16.69 1.40 -10.65
N VAL A 381 16.68 1.71 -11.95
CA VAL A 381 15.45 1.91 -12.72
C VAL A 381 15.40 0.83 -13.78
N VAL A 382 14.30 0.08 -13.84
CA VAL A 382 14.16 -1.08 -14.74
C VAL A 382 12.98 -0.87 -15.67
N THR A 383 13.24 -1.01 -16.96
CA THR A 383 12.22 -1.04 -18.02
C THR A 383 12.37 -2.31 -18.85
N GLU A 384 11.50 -2.51 -19.82
CA GLU A 384 11.61 -3.63 -20.80
C GLU A 384 12.89 -3.57 -21.66
N TYR A 385 13.65 -2.46 -21.59
CA TYR A 385 14.91 -2.28 -22.30
C TYR A 385 16.16 -2.56 -21.43
N GLY A 386 15.99 -2.92 -20.17
CA GLY A 386 17.08 -3.29 -19.27
C GLY A 386 17.09 -2.56 -17.95
N VAL A 387 18.26 -2.53 -17.31
CA VAL A 387 18.48 -1.98 -15.96
C VAL A 387 19.44 -0.79 -16.00
N ALA A 388 18.97 0.37 -15.57
CA ALA A 388 19.80 1.54 -15.30
C ALA A 388 20.31 1.48 -13.85
N HIS A 389 21.60 1.27 -13.67
CA HIS A 389 22.27 1.32 -12.37
C HIS A 389 22.65 2.77 -12.05
N LEU A 390 22.15 3.35 -10.97
CA LEU A 390 22.32 4.75 -10.64
C LEU A 390 23.20 5.02 -9.41
N ARG A 391 23.36 4.02 -8.53
CA ARG A 391 24.14 4.19 -7.31
C ARG A 391 25.59 4.52 -7.60
N GLY A 392 26.11 5.58 -6.95
CA GLY A 392 27.52 5.98 -7.09
C GLY A 392 27.85 6.70 -8.38
N ARG A 393 26.89 6.97 -9.28
CA ARG A 393 27.09 7.69 -10.54
C ARG A 393 26.82 9.19 -10.39
N ASN A 394 27.61 10.00 -11.09
CA ASN A 394 27.34 11.43 -11.24
C ASN A 394 26.10 11.67 -12.11
N LEU A 395 25.60 12.92 -12.15
CA LEU A 395 24.35 13.22 -12.86
C LEU A 395 24.38 12.89 -14.34
N ALA A 396 25.49 13.17 -15.03
CA ALA A 396 25.64 12.86 -16.45
C ALA A 396 25.66 11.34 -16.72
N GLU A 397 26.30 10.55 -15.86
CA GLU A 397 26.30 9.10 -15.94
C GLU A 397 24.92 8.51 -15.63
N ARG A 398 24.19 9.07 -14.66
CA ARG A 398 22.83 8.69 -14.34
C ARG A 398 21.91 8.93 -15.52
N ALA A 399 21.98 10.11 -16.12
CA ALA A 399 21.18 10.46 -17.28
C ALA A 399 21.43 9.51 -18.46
N ARG A 400 22.69 9.22 -18.80
CA ARG A 400 23.01 8.24 -19.85
C ARG A 400 22.47 6.84 -19.55
N ALA A 401 22.55 6.39 -18.28
CA ALA A 401 22.01 5.11 -17.87
C ALA A 401 20.47 5.09 -18.02
N LEU A 402 19.77 6.17 -17.65
CA LEU A 402 18.32 6.27 -17.80
C LEU A 402 17.90 6.36 -19.27
N ILE A 403 18.64 7.10 -20.12
CA ILE A 403 18.40 7.15 -21.56
C ILE A 403 18.54 5.78 -22.20
N SER A 404 19.52 4.96 -21.75
CA SER A 404 19.72 3.61 -22.32
C SER A 404 18.53 2.67 -22.11
N VAL A 405 17.73 2.88 -21.06
CA VAL A 405 16.51 2.10 -20.75
C VAL A 405 15.22 2.82 -21.12
N ALA A 406 15.27 4.03 -21.65
CA ALA A 406 14.11 4.74 -22.22
C ALA A 406 13.66 4.07 -23.53
N HIS A 407 12.40 4.33 -23.92
CA HIS A 407 11.92 3.87 -25.24
C HIS A 407 12.80 4.44 -26.37
N PRO A 408 13.19 3.65 -27.38
CA PRO A 408 14.11 4.08 -28.43
C PRO A 408 13.70 5.38 -29.13
N SER A 409 12.40 5.60 -29.33
CA SER A 409 11.87 6.79 -30.02
C SER A 409 12.13 8.14 -29.34
N VAL A 410 12.48 8.14 -28.05
CA VAL A 410 12.71 9.38 -27.30
C VAL A 410 14.18 9.58 -26.87
N ARG A 411 15.05 8.60 -27.15
CA ARG A 411 16.46 8.65 -26.67
C ARG A 411 17.21 9.86 -27.22
N GLU A 412 17.05 10.17 -28.51
CA GLU A 412 17.70 11.31 -29.16
C GLU A 412 17.27 12.64 -28.53
N GLU A 413 15.96 12.81 -28.27
CA GLU A 413 15.42 13.99 -27.58
C GLU A 413 16.00 14.12 -26.18
N LEU A 414 16.06 13.00 -25.42
CA LEU A 414 16.60 12.96 -24.07
C LEU A 414 18.10 13.26 -24.05
N GLU A 415 18.86 12.80 -25.05
CA GLU A 415 20.31 13.09 -25.20
C GLU A 415 20.55 14.60 -25.43
N LEU A 416 19.72 15.27 -26.20
CA LEU A 416 19.80 16.73 -26.37
C LEU A 416 19.59 17.47 -25.04
N SER A 417 18.81 16.89 -24.13
CA SER A 417 18.55 17.48 -22.81
C SER A 417 19.74 17.34 -21.85
N LEU A 418 20.75 16.48 -22.14
CA LEU A 418 21.95 16.33 -21.31
C LEU A 418 22.77 17.60 -21.18
N ILE A 419 22.70 18.51 -22.15
CA ILE A 419 23.42 19.78 -22.16
C ILE A 419 23.06 20.65 -20.95
N HIS A 420 21.91 20.43 -20.38
CA HIS A 420 21.38 21.19 -19.22
C HIS A 420 21.56 20.47 -17.88
N ILE A 421 22.13 19.24 -17.88
CA ILE A 421 22.38 18.43 -16.68
C ILE A 421 23.87 18.48 -16.35
N SER A 422 24.33 19.63 -15.85
CA SER A 422 25.73 19.82 -15.44
C SER A 422 25.81 20.21 -13.98
#